data_2a55f88fa7addcf086c67d539e044c1f
#
_entry.id   2a55f88fa7addcf086c67d539e044c1f
#
_cell.length_a   1.000
_cell.length_b   1.000
_cell.length_c   1.000
_cell.angle_alpha   90.00
_cell.angle_beta   90.00
_cell.angle_gamma   90.00
#
_symmetry.space_group_name_H-M   'P 1'
#
loop_
_entity.id
_entity.type
_entity.pdbx_description
1 polymer ?
#
loop_
_entity_poly.entity_id
_entity_poly.type
_entity_poly.pdbx_seq_one_letter_code
_entity_poly.pdbx_strand_id
1 'polypeptide(L)'
;MTYYAHMRETDDGEIIRQSVQSHITGCAQRAAQCLNAAGLADTGYLAGLLHDMGKYTEEFQSYLSSGDSRKRGSVIHTFQGCRYIMEKFHQSGSEPKMIIASELIAFAIGSHHGLLDCVDSGRRLGLRYRCEKSDVPYKEALSSFSDDIPSDYIDRLFAAAAEETSRIVARLDETYQSDEDYAFETGLLARLILSAVIA
;
A
#
# COMPACT_ATOMS: atom_id res chain seq x y z
N MET A 1 22.00 -4.19 4.48
CA MET A 1 21.64 -5.57 4.04
C MET A 1 20.75 -5.45 2.82
N THR A 2 20.83 -6.34 1.80
CA THR A 2 19.93 -6.27 0.64
C THR A 2 18.73 -7.18 0.90
N TYR A 3 17.51 -6.61 0.84
CA TYR A 3 16.26 -7.35 0.94
C TYR A 3 15.72 -7.67 -0.45
N TYR A 4 15.19 -8.89 -0.64
CA TYR A 4 14.68 -9.38 -1.91
C TYR A 4 13.16 -9.51 -1.87
N ALA A 5 12.51 -9.02 -2.94
CA ALA A 5 11.06 -9.12 -3.12
C ALA A 5 10.65 -10.44 -3.78
N HIS A 6 11.45 -10.87 -4.75
CA HIS A 6 11.21 -12.07 -5.54
C HIS A 6 12.52 -12.82 -5.82
N MET A 7 12.40 -14.14 -5.87
CA MET A 7 13.45 -15.04 -6.32
C MET A 7 12.81 -16.07 -7.27
N ARG A 8 13.48 -16.37 -8.36
CA ARG A 8 13.09 -17.47 -9.25
C ARG A 8 14.35 -18.19 -9.72
N GLU A 9 14.24 -19.49 -9.90
CA GLU A 9 15.22 -20.31 -10.57
C GLU A 9 14.88 -20.38 -12.06
N THR A 10 15.88 -20.21 -12.91
CA THR A 10 15.75 -20.38 -14.36
C THR A 10 15.92 -21.86 -14.72
N ASP A 11 15.60 -22.23 -15.97
CA ASP A 11 15.70 -23.62 -16.45
C ASP A 11 17.14 -24.16 -16.40
N ASP A 12 18.14 -23.30 -16.42
CA ASP A 12 19.57 -23.58 -16.33
C ASP A 12 20.11 -23.53 -14.88
N GLY A 13 19.24 -23.35 -13.87
CA GLY A 13 19.58 -23.37 -12.46
C GLY A 13 20.14 -22.05 -11.91
N GLU A 14 20.10 -20.97 -12.69
CA GLU A 14 20.48 -19.65 -12.20
C GLU A 14 19.37 -19.06 -11.30
N ILE A 15 19.75 -18.46 -10.18
CA ILE A 15 18.81 -17.78 -9.28
C ILE A 15 18.78 -16.28 -9.59
N ILE A 16 17.70 -15.83 -10.20
CA ILE A 16 17.41 -14.41 -10.43
C ILE A 16 16.74 -13.84 -9.19
N ARG A 17 17.25 -12.71 -8.70
CA ARG A 17 16.73 -11.99 -7.52
C ARG A 17 16.36 -10.57 -7.89
N GLN A 18 15.20 -10.10 -7.38
CA GLN A 18 14.78 -8.71 -7.46
C GLN A 18 14.82 -8.12 -6.05
N SER A 19 15.54 -7.01 -5.84
CA SER A 19 15.53 -6.32 -4.55
C SER A 19 14.15 -5.72 -4.24
N VAL A 20 13.82 -5.58 -2.95
CA VAL A 20 12.57 -4.91 -2.54
C VAL A 20 12.53 -3.48 -3.05
N GLN A 21 13.63 -2.74 -2.92
CA GLN A 21 13.73 -1.36 -3.41
C GLN A 21 13.42 -1.25 -4.90
N SER A 22 14.02 -2.11 -5.74
CA SER A 22 13.76 -2.11 -7.19
C SER A 22 12.30 -2.49 -7.50
N HIS A 23 11.74 -3.46 -6.76
CA HIS A 23 10.36 -3.90 -6.92
C HIS A 23 9.37 -2.77 -6.60
N ILE A 24 9.44 -2.20 -5.39
CA ILE A 24 8.49 -1.16 -4.97
C ILE A 24 8.60 0.11 -5.83
N THR A 25 9.82 0.48 -6.25
CA THR A 25 10.03 1.63 -7.15
C THR A 25 9.41 1.37 -8.52
N GLY A 26 9.58 0.17 -9.07
CA GLY A 26 8.96 -0.23 -10.34
C GLY A 26 7.44 -0.25 -10.28
N CYS A 27 6.86 -0.78 -9.19
CA CYS A 27 5.42 -0.76 -8.95
C CYS A 27 4.89 0.68 -8.78
N ALA A 28 5.60 1.52 -8.04
CA ALA A 28 5.26 2.93 -7.85
C ALA A 28 5.20 3.68 -9.19
N GLN A 29 6.23 3.53 -10.03
CA GLN A 29 6.26 4.17 -11.34
C GLN A 29 5.11 3.71 -12.25
N ARG A 30 4.80 2.42 -12.24
CA ARG A 30 3.71 1.84 -13.03
C ARG A 30 2.36 2.32 -12.55
N ALA A 31 2.12 2.30 -11.24
CA ALA A 31 0.88 2.79 -10.65
C ALA A 31 0.66 4.29 -10.94
N ALA A 32 1.72 5.10 -10.85
CA ALA A 32 1.67 6.50 -11.23
C ALA A 32 1.27 6.70 -12.71
N GLN A 33 1.88 5.92 -13.61
CA GLN A 33 1.53 5.97 -15.04
C GLN A 33 0.08 5.58 -15.31
N CYS A 34 -0.42 4.53 -14.66
CA CYS A 34 -1.81 4.08 -14.80
C CYS A 34 -2.80 5.15 -14.33
N LEU A 35 -2.48 5.86 -13.26
CA LEU A 35 -3.37 6.84 -12.64
C LEU A 35 -3.18 8.28 -13.14
N ASN A 36 -2.17 8.53 -13.97
CA ASN A 36 -1.86 9.88 -14.45
C ASN A 36 -3.04 10.56 -15.17
N ALA A 37 -3.75 9.82 -16.01
CA ALA A 37 -4.91 10.35 -16.74
C ALA A 37 -6.08 10.72 -15.80
N ALA A 38 -6.16 10.10 -14.62
CA ALA A 38 -7.14 10.44 -13.60
C ALA A 38 -6.69 11.59 -12.68
N GLY A 39 -5.47 12.10 -12.84
CA GLY A 39 -4.89 13.12 -11.96
C GLY A 39 -4.52 12.62 -10.57
N LEU A 40 -4.15 11.32 -10.46
CA LEU A 40 -3.81 10.60 -9.23
C LEU A 40 -2.41 9.96 -9.30
N ALA A 41 -1.47 10.59 -10.02
CA ALA A 41 -0.14 10.01 -10.24
C ALA A 41 0.65 9.87 -8.94
N ASP A 42 0.66 10.87 -8.07
CA ASP A 42 1.36 10.83 -6.78
C ASP A 42 0.69 9.85 -5.80
N THR A 43 -0.63 9.76 -5.85
CA THR A 43 -1.42 8.77 -5.09
C THR A 43 -1.03 7.34 -5.48
N GLY A 44 -0.97 7.06 -6.78
CA GLY A 44 -0.55 5.76 -7.30
C GLY A 44 0.91 5.45 -6.97
N TYR A 45 1.78 6.43 -7.13
CA TYR A 45 3.19 6.28 -6.81
C TYR A 45 3.39 5.91 -5.34
N LEU A 46 2.77 6.64 -4.43
CA LEU A 46 2.88 6.40 -3.00
C LEU A 46 2.31 5.03 -2.60
N ALA A 47 1.15 4.66 -3.11
CA ALA A 47 0.54 3.36 -2.85
C ALA A 47 1.45 2.21 -3.33
N GLY A 48 2.00 2.32 -4.55
CA GLY A 48 2.93 1.36 -5.12
C GLY A 48 4.27 1.29 -4.38
N LEU A 49 4.74 2.40 -3.80
CA LEU A 49 5.99 2.43 -3.03
C LEU A 49 5.85 1.70 -1.68
N LEU A 50 4.66 1.72 -1.08
CA LEU A 50 4.43 1.22 0.27
C LEU A 50 3.79 -0.18 0.32
N HIS A 51 3.25 -0.71 -0.80
CA HIS A 51 2.43 -1.92 -0.78
C HIS A 51 3.14 -3.15 -0.19
N ASP A 52 4.42 -3.26 -0.42
CA ASP A 52 5.26 -4.39 -0.03
C ASP A 52 6.32 -4.05 1.04
N MET A 53 6.05 -3.01 1.85
CA MET A 53 6.95 -2.59 2.94
C MET A 53 7.27 -3.74 3.90
N GLY A 54 6.36 -4.68 4.11
CA GLY A 54 6.58 -5.84 4.98
C GLY A 54 7.61 -6.85 4.46
N LYS A 55 8.03 -6.75 3.21
CA LYS A 55 9.13 -7.58 2.67
C LYS A 55 10.51 -7.19 3.23
N TYR A 56 10.62 -6.06 3.92
CA TYR A 56 11.82 -5.61 4.63
C TYR A 56 12.01 -6.28 6.02
N THR A 57 11.54 -7.51 6.21
CA THR A 57 11.68 -8.25 7.47
C THR A 57 12.50 -9.52 7.29
N GLU A 58 13.24 -9.92 8.34
CA GLU A 58 14.01 -11.17 8.34
C GLU A 58 13.09 -12.38 8.17
N GLU A 59 11.89 -12.32 8.73
CA GLU A 59 10.90 -13.38 8.58
C GLU A 59 10.54 -13.60 7.11
N PHE A 60 10.26 -12.51 6.35
CA PHE A 60 9.97 -12.59 4.92
C PHE A 60 11.19 -13.08 4.13
N GLN A 61 12.39 -12.62 4.45
CA GLN A 61 13.61 -13.06 3.76
C GLN A 61 13.92 -14.54 4.01
N SER A 62 13.70 -15.02 5.22
CA SER A 62 13.83 -16.43 5.58
C SER A 62 12.80 -17.29 4.84
N TYR A 63 11.55 -16.83 4.76
CA TYR A 63 10.50 -17.46 3.95
C TYR A 63 10.92 -17.54 2.47
N LEU A 64 11.31 -16.42 1.88
CA LEU A 64 11.70 -16.33 0.47
C LEU A 64 12.88 -17.27 0.15
N SER A 65 13.88 -17.31 1.02
CA SER A 65 15.09 -18.15 0.86
C SER A 65 14.81 -19.64 1.06
N SER A 66 13.74 -20.00 1.78
CA SER A 66 13.41 -21.41 2.04
C SER A 66 12.97 -22.16 0.78
N GLY A 67 12.49 -21.46 -0.24
CA GLY A 67 11.94 -22.06 -1.47
C GLY A 67 10.72 -22.97 -1.24
N ASP A 68 10.20 -23.04 0.00
CA ASP A 68 9.11 -23.94 0.37
C ASP A 68 7.75 -23.35 -0.06
N SER A 69 7.25 -23.83 -1.20
CA SER A 69 5.96 -23.40 -1.73
C SER A 69 4.77 -23.67 -0.80
N ARG A 70 4.89 -24.61 0.16
CA ARG A 70 3.85 -24.91 1.16
C ARG A 70 3.68 -23.78 2.18
N LYS A 71 4.68 -22.94 2.32
CA LYS A 71 4.66 -21.74 3.18
C LYS A 71 4.11 -20.50 2.49
N ARG A 72 3.65 -20.62 1.26
CA ARG A 72 3.11 -19.47 0.50
C ARG A 72 1.92 -18.86 1.26
N GLY A 73 2.01 -17.54 1.53
CA GLY A 73 0.99 -16.82 2.31
C GLY A 73 1.10 -16.97 3.84
N SER A 74 2.12 -17.69 4.36
CA SER A 74 2.32 -17.82 5.82
C SER A 74 2.90 -16.57 6.46
N VAL A 75 3.62 -15.73 5.71
CA VAL A 75 4.22 -14.48 6.20
C VAL A 75 3.41 -13.29 5.73
N ILE A 76 2.85 -12.57 6.69
CA ILE A 76 2.05 -11.37 6.42
C ILE A 76 3.00 -10.20 6.17
N HIS A 77 2.98 -9.65 4.95
CA HIS A 77 3.81 -8.53 4.53
C HIS A 77 3.01 -7.34 3.97
N THR A 78 1.69 -7.44 3.96
CA THR A 78 0.78 -6.47 3.32
C THR A 78 0.48 -5.27 4.20
N PHE A 79 0.40 -5.45 5.54
CA PHE A 79 -0.19 -4.42 6.41
C PHE A 79 0.79 -3.43 7.01
N GLN A 80 2.09 -3.63 6.83
CA GLN A 80 3.12 -2.70 7.36
C GLN A 80 3.01 -1.32 6.70
N GLY A 81 2.84 -1.26 5.38
CA GLY A 81 2.62 -0.01 4.65
C GLY A 81 1.29 0.67 5.01
N CYS A 82 0.21 -0.11 5.20
CA CYS A 82 -1.08 0.42 5.69
C CYS A 82 -0.91 1.07 7.07
N ARG A 83 -0.30 0.34 7.98
CA ARG A 83 -0.05 0.81 9.34
C ARG A 83 0.78 2.09 9.35
N TYR A 84 1.82 2.15 8.52
CA TYR A 84 2.65 3.35 8.38
C TYR A 84 1.83 4.58 7.97
N ILE A 85 1.00 4.47 6.94
CA ILE A 85 0.13 5.56 6.48
C ILE A 85 -0.86 5.96 7.57
N MET A 86 -1.53 5.00 8.21
CA MET A 86 -2.52 5.28 9.24
C MET A 86 -1.89 5.88 10.49
N GLU A 87 -0.76 5.36 10.97
CA GLU A 87 -0.08 5.92 12.15
C GLU A 87 0.49 7.31 11.90
N LYS A 88 0.95 7.60 10.69
CA LYS A 88 1.62 8.86 10.40
C LYS A 88 0.66 9.98 10.01
N PHE A 89 -0.39 9.70 9.26
CA PHE A 89 -1.19 10.72 8.60
C PHE A 89 -2.68 10.71 8.99
N HIS A 90 -3.20 9.60 9.53
CA HIS A 90 -4.58 9.47 9.99
C HIS A 90 -4.67 9.76 11.50
N GLN A 91 -4.36 11.00 11.89
CA GLN A 91 -4.33 11.38 13.30
C GLN A 91 -5.54 12.24 13.69
N SER A 92 -5.89 12.21 14.99
CA SER A 92 -6.90 13.12 15.52
C SER A 92 -6.47 14.56 15.31
N GLY A 93 -7.28 15.36 14.60
CA GLY A 93 -6.96 16.74 14.25
C GLY A 93 -6.25 16.92 12.91
N SER A 94 -5.97 15.87 12.15
CA SER A 94 -5.52 15.99 10.77
C SER A 94 -6.60 16.64 9.90
N GLU A 95 -6.17 17.38 8.87
CA GLU A 95 -7.09 17.96 7.89
C GLU A 95 -7.91 16.86 7.17
N PRO A 96 -9.20 17.11 6.83
CA PRO A 96 -10.05 16.12 6.18
C PRO A 96 -9.41 15.48 4.93
N LYS A 97 -8.72 16.26 4.11
CA LYS A 97 -8.01 15.74 2.92
C LYS A 97 -6.93 14.72 3.26
N MET A 98 -6.24 14.89 4.39
CA MET A 98 -5.21 13.95 4.85
C MET A 98 -5.85 12.64 5.33
N ILE A 99 -6.98 12.73 6.01
CA ILE A 99 -7.76 11.57 6.47
C ILE A 99 -8.20 10.74 5.27
N ILE A 100 -8.88 11.36 4.30
CA ILE A 100 -9.40 10.68 3.10
C ILE A 100 -8.27 10.05 2.29
N ALA A 101 -7.19 10.80 2.05
CA ALA A 101 -6.04 10.27 1.32
C ALA A 101 -5.43 9.05 2.02
N SER A 102 -5.26 9.12 3.35
CA SER A 102 -4.70 8.02 4.12
C SER A 102 -5.57 6.76 4.06
N GLU A 103 -6.89 6.89 4.12
CA GLU A 103 -7.83 5.77 4.01
C GLU A 103 -7.81 5.13 2.63
N LEU A 104 -7.86 5.92 1.55
CA LEU A 104 -7.81 5.43 0.18
C LEU A 104 -6.50 4.69 -0.12
N ILE A 105 -5.37 5.28 0.27
CA ILE A 105 -4.04 4.69 0.05
C ILE A 105 -3.87 3.44 0.90
N ALA A 106 -4.21 3.48 2.19
CA ALA A 106 -4.11 2.33 3.07
C ALA A 106 -5.01 1.17 2.61
N PHE A 107 -6.22 1.47 2.11
CA PHE A 107 -7.11 0.47 1.53
C PHE A 107 -6.47 -0.21 0.30
N ALA A 108 -5.92 0.57 -0.63
CA ALA A 108 -5.26 0.03 -1.81
C ALA A 108 -4.07 -0.86 -1.44
N ILE A 109 -3.23 -0.42 -0.51
CA ILE A 109 -2.11 -1.21 0.01
C ILE A 109 -2.62 -2.49 0.66
N GLY A 110 -3.57 -2.40 1.59
CA GLY A 110 -4.06 -3.54 2.36
C GLY A 110 -4.82 -4.58 1.54
N SER A 111 -5.36 -4.18 0.39
CA SER A 111 -6.18 -5.02 -0.46
C SER A 111 -5.44 -5.63 -1.65
N HIS A 112 -4.14 -5.34 -1.84
CA HIS A 112 -3.45 -5.73 -3.08
C HIS A 112 -3.32 -7.25 -3.28
N HIS A 113 -3.43 -8.05 -2.23
CA HIS A 113 -3.52 -9.51 -2.32
C HIS A 113 -4.96 -10.03 -2.31
N GLY A 114 -5.92 -9.23 -1.84
CA GLY A 114 -7.32 -9.64 -1.80
C GLY A 114 -8.23 -8.49 -1.35
N LEU A 115 -9.17 -8.13 -2.20
CA LEU A 115 -10.10 -7.01 -1.97
C LEU A 115 -10.85 -7.13 -0.64
N LEU A 116 -11.23 -8.35 -0.24
CA LEU A 116 -11.99 -8.59 0.99
C LEU A 116 -11.14 -8.48 2.26
N ASP A 117 -9.83 -8.39 2.13
CA ASP A 117 -8.92 -8.32 3.29
C ASP A 117 -9.11 -7.05 4.12
N CYS A 118 -9.59 -5.98 3.51
CA CYS A 118 -9.82 -4.70 4.16
C CYS A 118 -11.30 -4.39 4.43
N VAL A 119 -12.22 -5.27 4.04
CA VAL A 119 -13.65 -5.09 4.29
C VAL A 119 -14.01 -5.64 5.67
N ASP A 120 -14.61 -4.80 6.52
CA ASP A 120 -15.12 -5.23 7.82
C ASP A 120 -16.42 -6.01 7.63
N SER A 121 -16.35 -7.32 7.78
CA SER A 121 -17.52 -8.21 7.73
C SER A 121 -18.11 -8.50 9.11
N GLY A 122 -17.79 -7.71 10.14
CA GLY A 122 -18.13 -8.01 11.54
C GLY A 122 -17.28 -9.15 12.16
N ARG A 123 -16.30 -9.66 11.45
CA ARG A 123 -15.42 -10.76 11.86
C ARG A 123 -14.02 -10.31 12.27
N ARG A 124 -13.81 -9.03 12.58
CA ARG A 124 -12.50 -8.44 12.88
C ARG A 124 -11.50 -8.60 11.73
N LEU A 125 -11.95 -8.41 10.49
CA LEU A 125 -11.11 -8.51 9.28
C LEU A 125 -10.84 -7.17 8.62
N GLY A 126 -11.44 -6.07 9.13
CA GLY A 126 -11.31 -4.74 8.54
C GLY A 126 -9.87 -4.17 8.61
N LEU A 127 -9.62 -3.19 7.78
CA LEU A 127 -8.31 -2.52 7.64
C LEU A 127 -7.73 -2.10 9.00
N ARG A 128 -8.53 -1.43 9.84
CA ARG A 128 -8.10 -0.97 11.17
C ARG A 128 -7.59 -2.11 12.04
N TYR A 129 -8.37 -3.19 12.15
CA TYR A 129 -7.99 -4.36 12.94
C TYR A 129 -6.67 -4.97 12.45
N ARG A 130 -6.45 -5.02 11.15
CA ARG A 130 -5.24 -5.59 10.55
C ARG A 130 -4.02 -4.70 10.76
N CYS A 131 -4.19 -3.37 10.71
CA CYS A 131 -3.12 -2.43 11.02
C CYS A 131 -2.69 -2.47 12.49
N GLU A 132 -3.62 -2.80 13.40
CA GLU A 132 -3.38 -2.86 14.86
C GLU A 132 -2.80 -4.21 15.35
N LYS A 133 -2.65 -5.20 14.46
CA LYS A 133 -2.10 -6.50 14.84
C LYS A 133 -0.69 -6.38 15.40
N SER A 134 -0.49 -6.97 16.59
CA SER A 134 0.81 -6.95 17.30
C SER A 134 1.80 -8.00 16.79
N ASP A 135 1.32 -9.02 16.09
CA ASP A 135 2.10 -10.13 15.54
C ASP A 135 2.80 -9.81 14.21
N VAL A 136 2.62 -8.59 13.70
CA VAL A 136 3.27 -8.13 12.47
C VAL A 136 4.56 -7.38 12.84
N PRO A 137 5.74 -7.76 12.29
CA PRO A 137 7.03 -7.15 12.62
C PRO A 137 7.19 -5.74 11.98
N TYR A 138 6.32 -4.81 12.41
CA TYR A 138 6.21 -3.47 11.83
C TYR A 138 7.44 -2.60 12.07
N LYS A 139 7.97 -2.60 13.31
CA LYS A 139 9.14 -1.74 13.65
C LYS A 139 10.39 -2.12 12.86
N GLU A 140 10.58 -3.41 12.65
CA GLU A 140 11.67 -3.94 11.85
C GLU A 140 11.52 -3.50 10.38
N ALA A 141 10.33 -3.73 9.79
CA ALA A 141 10.03 -3.31 8.43
C ALA A 141 10.23 -1.80 8.24
N LEU A 142 9.76 -0.98 9.20
CA LEU A 142 9.90 0.47 9.17
C LEU A 142 11.37 0.91 9.19
N SER A 143 12.17 0.32 10.08
CA SER A 143 13.60 0.66 10.16
C SER A 143 14.32 0.36 8.86
N SER A 144 14.16 -0.85 8.33
CA SER A 144 14.83 -1.29 7.11
C SER A 144 14.32 -0.55 5.85
N PHE A 145 13.03 -0.25 5.79
CA PHE A 145 12.45 0.56 4.72
C PHE A 145 13.00 1.99 4.73
N SER A 146 13.18 2.58 5.91
CA SER A 146 13.68 3.96 6.06
C SER A 146 15.14 4.12 5.66
N ASP A 147 15.92 3.04 5.64
CA ASP A 147 17.29 3.05 5.11
C ASP A 147 17.32 3.26 3.59
N ASP A 148 16.30 2.75 2.87
CA ASP A 148 16.19 2.87 1.42
C ASP A 148 15.35 4.08 0.99
N ILE A 149 14.30 4.43 1.76
CA ILE A 149 13.32 5.46 1.43
C ILE A 149 13.19 6.46 2.58
N PRO A 150 13.74 7.67 2.44
CA PRO A 150 13.69 8.69 3.50
C PRO A 150 12.27 9.11 3.87
N SER A 151 12.01 9.30 5.17
CA SER A 151 10.69 9.66 5.69
C SER A 151 10.16 11.00 5.15
N ASP A 152 11.04 12.00 4.98
CA ASP A 152 10.68 13.30 4.41
C ASP A 152 10.28 13.22 2.93
N TYR A 153 10.80 12.25 2.21
CA TYR A 153 10.34 11.97 0.84
C TYR A 153 8.89 11.46 0.83
N ILE A 154 8.56 10.54 1.75
CA ILE A 154 7.17 10.08 1.91
C ILE A 154 6.25 11.21 2.33
N ASP A 155 6.69 12.14 3.19
CA ASP A 155 5.89 13.29 3.61
C ASP A 155 5.51 14.19 2.42
N ARG A 156 6.45 14.46 1.54
CA ARG A 156 6.19 15.26 0.33
C ARG A 156 5.24 14.54 -0.64
N LEU A 157 5.45 13.26 -0.86
CA LEU A 157 4.57 12.44 -1.71
C LEU A 157 3.15 12.38 -1.14
N PHE A 158 3.02 12.19 0.16
CA PHE A 158 1.71 12.13 0.79
C PHE A 158 0.97 13.47 0.70
N ALA A 159 1.66 14.59 0.89
CA ALA A 159 1.07 15.92 0.72
C ALA A 159 0.53 16.11 -0.72
N ALA A 160 1.29 15.70 -1.73
CA ALA A 160 0.86 15.77 -3.13
C ALA A 160 -0.33 14.84 -3.39
N ALA A 161 -0.30 13.60 -2.91
CA ALA A 161 -1.40 12.63 -3.02
C ALA A 161 -2.68 13.11 -2.33
N ALA A 162 -2.56 13.80 -1.18
CA ALA A 162 -3.69 14.38 -0.46
C ALA A 162 -4.35 15.52 -1.26
N GLU A 163 -3.58 16.32 -1.99
CA GLU A 163 -4.13 17.35 -2.89
C GLU A 163 -4.81 16.70 -4.11
N GLU A 164 -4.26 15.64 -4.69
CA GLU A 164 -4.87 14.90 -5.79
C GLU A 164 -6.22 14.31 -5.41
N THR A 165 -6.26 13.54 -4.32
CA THR A 165 -7.49 12.89 -3.83
C THR A 165 -8.54 13.92 -3.41
N SER A 166 -8.12 15.03 -2.75
CA SER A 166 -9.02 16.09 -2.33
C SER A 166 -9.73 16.77 -3.51
N ARG A 167 -9.02 16.99 -4.63
CA ARG A 167 -9.65 17.57 -5.84
C ARG A 167 -10.73 16.67 -6.43
N ILE A 168 -10.52 15.35 -6.40
CA ILE A 168 -11.52 14.39 -6.91
C ILE A 168 -12.71 14.32 -5.97
N VAL A 169 -12.46 14.18 -4.67
CA VAL A 169 -13.52 14.10 -3.65
C VAL A 169 -14.39 15.37 -3.65
N ALA A 170 -13.78 16.55 -3.77
CA ALA A 170 -14.54 17.80 -3.87
C ALA A 170 -15.47 17.82 -5.11
N ARG A 171 -15.04 17.27 -6.26
CA ARG A 171 -15.90 17.14 -7.44
C ARG A 171 -17.04 16.15 -7.24
N LEU A 172 -16.80 15.07 -6.48
CA LEU A 172 -17.86 14.12 -6.13
C LEU A 172 -18.90 14.79 -5.24
N ASP A 173 -18.48 15.54 -4.23
CA ASP A 173 -19.38 16.33 -3.35
C ASP A 173 -20.24 17.34 -4.13
N GLU A 174 -19.67 18.00 -5.14
CA GLU A 174 -20.42 18.94 -6.00
C GLU A 174 -21.39 18.24 -6.92
N THR A 175 -21.11 17.00 -7.32
CA THR A 175 -21.88 16.28 -8.35
C THR A 175 -23.01 15.44 -7.77
N TYR A 176 -22.78 14.81 -6.63
CA TYR A 176 -23.70 13.85 -6.03
C TYR A 176 -24.38 14.44 -4.80
N GLN A 177 -25.70 14.28 -4.74
CA GLN A 177 -26.56 14.82 -3.66
C GLN A 177 -27.03 13.75 -2.68
N SER A 178 -26.71 12.46 -2.94
CA SER A 178 -27.07 11.36 -2.04
C SER A 178 -25.81 10.72 -1.46
N ASP A 179 -25.91 10.32 -0.19
CA ASP A 179 -24.84 9.58 0.50
C ASP A 179 -24.54 8.23 -0.19
N GLU A 180 -25.53 7.62 -0.83
CA GLU A 180 -25.39 6.33 -1.51
C GLU A 180 -24.55 6.48 -2.79
N ASP A 181 -24.82 7.50 -3.61
CA ASP A 181 -24.04 7.78 -4.84
C ASP A 181 -22.62 8.18 -4.49
N TYR A 182 -22.44 9.02 -3.49
CA TYR A 182 -21.11 9.42 -3.00
C TYR A 182 -20.30 8.23 -2.51
N ALA A 183 -20.90 7.35 -1.71
CA ALA A 183 -20.23 6.14 -1.21
C ALA A 183 -19.84 5.19 -2.36
N PHE A 184 -20.72 5.04 -3.37
CA PHE A 184 -20.44 4.22 -4.54
C PHE A 184 -19.24 4.75 -5.34
N GLU A 185 -19.22 6.03 -5.65
CA GLU A 185 -18.16 6.67 -6.43
C GLU A 185 -16.82 6.69 -5.67
N THR A 186 -16.86 6.94 -4.36
CA THR A 186 -15.66 6.83 -3.51
C THR A 186 -15.13 5.38 -3.49
N GLY A 187 -16.03 4.40 -3.48
CA GLY A 187 -15.66 2.99 -3.62
C GLY A 187 -15.03 2.66 -4.97
N LEU A 188 -15.50 3.27 -6.07
CA LEU A 188 -14.88 3.13 -7.38
C LEU A 188 -13.48 3.77 -7.41
N LEU A 189 -13.32 4.94 -6.81
CA LEU A 189 -12.01 5.60 -6.67
C LEU A 189 -11.02 4.71 -5.93
N ALA A 190 -11.42 4.14 -4.79
CA ALA A 190 -10.58 3.22 -4.04
C ALA A 190 -10.16 1.99 -4.85
N ARG A 191 -11.07 1.42 -5.64
CA ARG A 191 -10.78 0.30 -6.55
C ARG A 191 -9.88 0.69 -7.71
N LEU A 192 -10.01 1.89 -8.23
CA LEU A 192 -9.13 2.41 -9.29
C LEU A 192 -7.68 2.47 -8.80
N ILE A 193 -7.47 3.03 -7.59
CA ILE A 193 -6.14 3.10 -6.97
C ILE A 193 -5.59 1.69 -6.73
N LEU A 194 -6.39 0.80 -6.15
CA LEU A 194 -6.01 -0.60 -5.94
C LEU A 194 -5.60 -1.28 -7.25
N SER A 195 -6.39 -1.12 -8.31
CA SER A 195 -6.11 -1.74 -9.62
C SER A 195 -4.77 -1.31 -10.19
N ALA A 196 -4.36 -0.06 -9.96
CA ALA A 196 -3.07 0.45 -10.40
C ALA A 196 -1.89 -0.14 -9.61
N VAL A 197 -2.10 -0.48 -8.33
CA VAL A 197 -1.06 -1.10 -7.49
C VAL A 197 -0.79 -2.56 -7.88
N ILE A 198 -1.82 -3.29 -8.35
CA ILE A 198 -1.73 -4.71 -8.72
C ILE A 198 -1.44 -4.94 -10.22
N ALA A 199 -1.43 -3.88 -11.05
CA ALA A 199 -1.15 -3.97 -12.50
C ALA A 199 0.35 -4.13 -12.76
#